data_e46ccc0ca99a0b01f282e0a443b9c819
#
_entry.id   e46ccc0ca99a0b01f282e0a443b9c819
#
_cell.length_a   1.000
_cell.length_b   1.000
_cell.length_c   1.000
_cell.angle_alpha   90.00
_cell.angle_beta   90.00
_cell.angle_gamma   90.00
#
_symmetry.space_group_name_H-M   'P 1'
#
loop_
_entity.id
_entity.type
_entity.pdbx_description
1 polymer ?
#
loop_
_entity_poly.entity_id
_entity_poly.type
_entity_poly.pdbx_seq_one_letter_code
_entity_poly.pdbx_strand_id
1 'polypeptide(L)'
;MILIYSPVAHWVWGGGWIQQLGALDYAGGTVVHITSGLSGLILAIMIGNGKKIEKIQPHNLLITLIGGILVWIGWYGFNTGSAYTLNDVALTSFVNTIIAASGGAFSWLVVEYCITKKLSLLGLLSGVLAGLVAITPAAGYVSYFSAFIISFAGGIVCYLVINVIKVKYKYNDTLDAFGIHGAGGIVGAILTGVFQSHHVNNDVSNGLIYTGDVHSVLIQILAVVVV
;
A
#
# COMPACT_ATOMS: atom_id res chain seq x y z
N MET A 1 8.82 8.68 -15.41
CA MET A 1 7.50 9.34 -15.29
C MET A 1 6.70 9.24 -16.60
N ILE A 2 7.12 9.84 -17.72
CA ILE A 2 6.32 9.91 -18.96
C ILE A 2 5.99 8.54 -19.54
N LEU A 3 6.93 7.61 -19.56
CA LEU A 3 6.77 6.30 -20.23
C LEU A 3 6.10 5.22 -19.36
N ILE A 4 6.03 5.39 -18.04
CA ILE A 4 5.46 4.40 -17.11
C ILE A 4 4.28 5.01 -16.37
N TYR A 5 4.55 6.01 -15.52
CA TYR A 5 3.52 6.58 -14.65
C TYR A 5 2.34 7.19 -15.44
N SER A 6 2.62 8.04 -16.45
CA SER A 6 1.54 8.73 -17.18
C SER A 6 0.62 7.77 -17.94
N PRO A 7 1.11 6.74 -18.67
CA PRO A 7 0.25 5.72 -19.28
C PRO A 7 -0.59 4.95 -18.24
N VAL A 8 0.03 4.51 -17.14
CA VAL A 8 -0.68 3.78 -16.08
C VAL A 8 -1.76 4.65 -15.44
N ALA A 9 -1.47 5.91 -15.13
CA ALA A 9 -2.44 6.86 -14.59
C ALA A 9 -3.63 7.05 -15.55
N HIS A 10 -3.37 7.15 -16.86
CA HIS A 10 -4.44 7.18 -17.86
C HIS A 10 -5.26 5.89 -17.88
N TRP A 11 -4.61 4.73 -17.85
CA TRP A 11 -5.31 3.44 -17.89
C TRP A 11 -6.23 3.24 -16.70
N VAL A 12 -5.83 3.69 -15.51
CA VAL A 12 -6.54 3.44 -14.25
C VAL A 12 -7.49 4.58 -13.84
N TRP A 13 -7.15 5.85 -14.15
CA TRP A 13 -7.91 7.04 -13.72
C TRP A 13 -8.43 7.92 -14.86
N GLY A 14 -7.79 7.86 -16.03
CA GLY A 14 -8.03 8.79 -17.13
C GLY A 14 -9.03 8.28 -18.18
N GLY A 15 -9.97 7.41 -17.84
CA GLY A 15 -10.91 6.81 -18.80
C GLY A 15 -10.29 5.68 -19.62
N GLY A 16 -9.09 5.21 -19.26
CA GLY A 16 -8.41 4.14 -19.97
C GLY A 16 -9.03 2.75 -19.73
N TRP A 17 -8.49 1.75 -20.40
CA TRP A 17 -9.08 0.42 -20.51
C TRP A 17 -9.15 -0.34 -19.16
N ILE A 18 -8.20 -0.15 -18.23
CA ILE A 18 -8.24 -0.77 -16.90
C ILE A 18 -9.41 -0.21 -16.09
N GLN A 19 -9.63 1.10 -16.14
CA GLN A 19 -10.78 1.74 -15.50
C GLN A 19 -12.10 1.26 -16.11
N GLN A 20 -12.16 1.14 -17.44
CA GLN A 20 -13.37 0.67 -18.14
C GLN A 20 -13.71 -0.79 -17.84
N LEU A 21 -12.72 -1.62 -17.46
CA LEU A 21 -12.95 -2.98 -16.94
C LEU A 21 -13.52 -2.98 -15.51
N GLY A 22 -13.51 -1.85 -14.81
CA GLY A 22 -14.02 -1.72 -13.45
C GLY A 22 -12.97 -1.89 -12.35
N ALA A 23 -11.67 -1.79 -12.68
CA ALA A 23 -10.63 -1.77 -11.67
C ALA A 23 -10.75 -0.50 -10.80
N LEU A 24 -10.57 -0.66 -9.50
CA LEU A 24 -10.64 0.41 -8.53
C LEU A 24 -9.27 0.72 -7.95
N ASP A 25 -8.94 2.00 -7.93
CA ASP A 25 -7.75 2.52 -7.27
C ASP A 25 -8.06 3.93 -6.75
N TYR A 26 -8.42 4.03 -5.47
CA TYR A 26 -8.92 5.27 -4.88
C TYR A 26 -7.89 6.40 -4.86
N ALA A 27 -6.68 6.09 -4.40
CA ALA A 27 -5.65 7.11 -4.21
C ALA A 27 -4.27 6.72 -4.77
N GLY A 28 -4.12 5.58 -5.47
CA GLY A 28 -2.87 5.24 -6.15
C GLY A 28 -2.17 3.98 -5.67
N GLY A 29 -2.92 2.98 -5.23
CA GLY A 29 -2.34 1.69 -4.90
C GLY A 29 -1.63 1.04 -6.09
N THR A 30 -2.25 1.05 -7.27
CA THR A 30 -1.64 0.59 -8.52
C THR A 30 -0.81 1.69 -9.17
N VAL A 31 -1.42 2.86 -9.39
CA VAL A 31 -0.82 3.96 -10.17
C VAL A 31 0.44 4.52 -9.53
N VAL A 32 0.47 4.63 -8.20
CA VAL A 32 1.59 5.24 -7.46
C VAL A 32 2.46 4.17 -6.80
N HIS A 33 1.84 3.33 -5.95
CA HIS A 33 2.63 2.45 -5.07
C HIS A 33 3.23 1.27 -5.83
N ILE A 34 2.47 0.55 -6.65
CA ILE A 34 3.01 -0.57 -7.42
C ILE A 34 4.05 -0.06 -8.41
N THR A 35 3.75 0.98 -9.19
CA THR A 35 4.69 1.54 -10.17
C THR A 35 5.99 2.01 -9.53
N SER A 36 5.93 2.72 -8.40
CA SER A 36 7.11 3.18 -7.70
C SER A 36 7.90 2.04 -7.05
N GLY A 37 7.21 1.09 -6.43
CA GLY A 37 7.82 -0.07 -5.80
C GLY A 37 8.57 -0.95 -6.80
N LEU A 38 7.94 -1.27 -7.94
CA LEU A 38 8.58 -2.05 -9.01
C LEU A 38 9.72 -1.28 -9.69
N SER A 39 9.54 0.01 -9.94
CA SER A 39 10.63 0.84 -10.46
C SER A 39 11.84 0.84 -9.52
N GLY A 40 11.59 0.96 -8.22
CA GLY A 40 12.64 0.89 -7.18
C GLY A 40 13.34 -0.47 -7.16
N LEU A 41 12.59 -1.59 -7.28
CA LEU A 41 13.14 -2.93 -7.34
C LEU A 41 14.03 -3.14 -8.57
N ILE A 42 13.55 -2.74 -9.75
CA ILE A 42 14.32 -2.85 -11.00
C ILE A 42 15.61 -2.04 -10.91
N LEU A 43 15.53 -0.80 -10.42
CA LEU A 43 16.72 0.03 -10.22
C LEU A 43 17.69 -0.59 -9.22
N ALA A 44 17.19 -1.13 -8.09
CA ALA A 44 18.02 -1.81 -7.11
C ALA A 44 18.75 -3.03 -7.70
N ILE A 45 18.09 -3.80 -8.58
CA ILE A 45 18.69 -4.93 -9.28
C ILE A 45 19.71 -4.48 -10.34
N MET A 46 19.38 -3.45 -11.13
CA MET A 46 20.24 -2.93 -12.21
C MET A 46 21.52 -2.27 -11.69
N ILE A 47 21.42 -1.48 -10.63
CA ILE A 47 22.58 -0.84 -9.98
C ILE A 47 23.45 -1.89 -9.30
N GLY A 48 22.84 -3.01 -8.88
CA GLY A 48 23.54 -4.14 -8.29
C GLY A 48 24.05 -3.88 -6.87
N ASN A 49 24.69 -4.90 -6.33
CA ASN A 49 25.26 -4.89 -4.97
C ASN A 49 26.68 -4.31 -5.03
N GLY A 50 26.83 -3.02 -5.16
CA GLY A 50 28.12 -2.33 -5.33
C GLY A 50 29.11 -2.43 -4.16
N LYS A 51 28.71 -2.88 -2.99
CA LYS A 51 29.50 -3.30 -1.82
C LYS A 51 28.61 -4.19 -0.97
N LYS A 52 29.21 -5.12 -0.17
CA LYS A 52 28.48 -5.99 0.78
C LYS A 52 27.35 -5.21 1.45
N ILE A 53 26.14 -5.78 1.43
CA ILE A 53 25.01 -5.24 2.18
C ILE A 53 25.37 -5.32 3.66
N GLU A 54 26.05 -4.30 4.17
CA GLU A 54 26.17 -4.08 5.60
C GLU A 54 24.77 -3.71 6.11
N LYS A 55 24.45 -4.11 7.34
CA LYS A 55 23.18 -3.71 7.96
C LYS A 55 23.12 -2.17 7.95
N ILE A 56 22.32 -1.63 7.02
CA ILE A 56 22.11 -0.19 6.91
C ILE A 56 21.37 0.23 8.19
N GLN A 57 22.05 1.04 9.00
CA GLN A 57 21.46 1.65 10.19
C GLN A 57 21.00 3.06 9.81
N PRO A 58 19.83 3.53 10.27
CA PRO A 58 19.43 4.92 10.07
C PRO A 58 20.48 5.84 10.68
N HIS A 59 20.89 6.87 9.94
CA HIS A 59 21.89 7.85 10.40
C HIS A 59 21.43 8.56 11.67
N ASN A 60 20.15 8.90 11.75
CA ASN A 60 19.54 9.53 12.92
C ASN A 60 18.08 9.08 13.06
N LEU A 61 17.82 8.27 14.09
CA LEU A 61 16.50 7.70 14.33
C LEU A 61 15.44 8.78 14.63
N LEU A 62 15.82 9.87 15.31
CA LEU A 62 14.90 10.96 15.62
C LEU A 62 14.45 11.70 14.36
N ILE A 63 15.39 12.01 13.46
CA ILE A 63 15.07 12.64 12.18
C ILE A 63 14.20 11.70 11.32
N THR A 64 14.49 10.39 11.31
CA THR A 64 13.68 9.40 10.62
C THR A 64 12.24 9.36 11.16
N LEU A 65 12.08 9.41 12.48
CA LEU A 65 10.78 9.46 13.13
C LEU A 65 10.00 10.73 12.73
N ILE A 66 10.64 11.89 12.79
CA ILE A 66 10.02 13.16 12.39
C ILE A 66 9.57 13.09 10.92
N GLY A 67 10.44 12.61 10.04
CA GLY A 67 10.13 12.42 8.63
C GLY A 67 8.93 11.49 8.41
N GLY A 68 8.89 10.36 9.11
CA GLY A 68 7.79 9.41 9.03
C GLY A 68 6.47 9.95 9.55
N ILE A 69 6.49 10.76 10.62
CA ILE A 69 5.30 11.45 11.13
C ILE A 69 4.79 12.48 10.10
N LEU A 70 5.67 13.24 9.48
CA LEU A 70 5.30 14.19 8.43
C LEU A 70 4.68 13.50 7.21
N VAL A 71 5.25 12.37 6.79
CA VAL A 71 4.68 11.53 5.73
C VAL A 71 3.29 11.01 6.14
N TRP A 72 3.12 10.53 7.36
CA TRP A 72 1.83 10.08 7.87
C TRP A 72 0.79 11.20 7.87
N ILE A 73 1.14 12.39 8.36
CA ILE A 73 0.25 13.56 8.30
C ILE A 73 -0.13 13.89 6.85
N GLY A 74 0.87 13.89 5.93
CA GLY A 74 0.63 14.11 4.51
C GLY A 74 -0.31 13.08 3.88
N TRP A 75 -0.34 11.84 4.42
CA TRP A 75 -1.19 10.77 3.92
C TRP A 75 -2.68 11.00 4.15
N TYR A 76 -3.04 11.76 5.17
CA TYR A 76 -4.43 12.23 5.31
C TYR A 76 -4.85 13.08 4.10
N GLY A 77 -4.00 14.02 3.68
CA GLY A 77 -4.22 14.77 2.46
C GLY A 77 -4.22 13.91 1.21
N PHE A 78 -3.30 12.94 1.14
CA PHE A 78 -3.16 12.03 0.03
C PHE A 78 -4.43 11.19 -0.21
N ASN A 79 -4.91 10.49 0.81
CA ASN A 79 -6.10 9.65 0.69
C ASN A 79 -7.39 10.46 0.72
N THR A 80 -7.59 11.35 1.70
CA THR A 80 -8.83 12.13 1.82
C THR A 80 -9.02 13.09 0.65
N GLY A 81 -7.92 13.71 0.19
CA GLY A 81 -7.93 14.62 -0.95
C GLY A 81 -8.31 13.96 -2.27
N SER A 82 -8.15 12.64 -2.40
CA SER A 82 -8.54 11.88 -3.59
C SER A 82 -10.06 11.83 -3.83
N ALA A 83 -10.87 12.26 -2.86
CA ALA A 83 -12.30 12.47 -3.08
C ALA A 83 -12.61 13.74 -3.89
N TYR A 84 -11.67 14.67 -4.02
CA TYR A 84 -11.81 16.00 -4.67
C TYR A 84 -12.89 16.90 -4.09
N THR A 85 -13.68 16.43 -3.14
CA THR A 85 -14.77 17.16 -2.47
C THR A 85 -14.86 16.75 -1.00
N LEU A 86 -15.41 17.63 -0.14
CA LEU A 86 -15.75 17.26 1.24
C LEU A 86 -17.13 16.59 1.26
N ASN A 87 -17.12 15.28 1.23
CA ASN A 87 -18.30 14.42 1.27
C ASN A 87 -18.08 13.22 2.21
N ASP A 88 -19.07 12.33 2.32
CA ASP A 88 -19.02 11.17 3.20
C ASP A 88 -17.88 10.19 2.80
N VAL A 89 -17.56 10.12 1.51
CA VAL A 89 -16.43 9.31 1.02
C VAL A 89 -15.10 9.88 1.51
N ALA A 90 -14.93 11.20 1.50
CA ALA A 90 -13.75 11.86 2.05
C ALA A 90 -13.60 11.59 3.56
N LEU A 91 -14.69 11.69 4.32
CA LEU A 91 -14.69 11.40 5.76
C LEU A 91 -14.37 9.93 6.02
N THR A 92 -14.96 9.02 5.27
CA THR A 92 -14.66 7.59 5.36
C THR A 92 -13.20 7.31 5.06
N SER A 93 -12.66 7.90 4.00
CA SER A 93 -11.24 7.76 3.63
C SER A 93 -10.31 8.29 4.72
N PHE A 94 -10.66 9.41 5.36
CA PHE A 94 -9.90 9.96 6.49
C PHE A 94 -9.85 8.98 7.67
N VAL A 95 -11.00 8.44 8.09
CA VAL A 95 -11.08 7.47 9.19
C VAL A 95 -10.37 6.17 8.83
N ASN A 96 -10.56 5.66 7.62
CA ASN A 96 -9.87 4.46 7.14
C ASN A 96 -8.35 4.63 7.15
N THR A 97 -7.84 5.83 6.86
CA THR A 97 -6.40 6.14 6.91
C THR A 97 -5.87 6.08 8.35
N ILE A 98 -6.64 6.57 9.35
CA ILE A 98 -6.27 6.44 10.78
C ILE A 98 -6.20 4.97 11.19
N ILE A 99 -7.25 4.22 10.88
CA ILE A 99 -7.35 2.80 11.21
C ILE A 99 -6.20 2.02 10.57
N ALA A 100 -5.91 2.33 9.31
CA ALA A 100 -4.87 1.63 8.56
C ALA A 100 -3.46 1.87 9.11
N ALA A 101 -3.12 3.07 9.51
CA ALA A 101 -1.87 3.36 10.17
C ALA A 101 -1.69 2.50 11.43
N SER A 102 -2.74 2.40 12.24
CA SER A 102 -2.75 1.60 13.46
C SER A 102 -2.72 0.10 13.18
N GLY A 103 -3.52 -0.39 12.23
CA GLY A 103 -3.60 -1.80 11.86
C GLY A 103 -2.28 -2.35 11.30
N GLY A 104 -1.64 -1.58 10.40
CA GLY A 104 -0.33 -1.93 9.86
C GLY A 104 0.79 -1.91 10.91
N ALA A 105 0.82 -0.88 11.76
CA ALA A 105 1.76 -0.80 12.88
C ALA A 105 1.61 -1.99 13.83
N PHE A 106 0.39 -2.30 14.22
CA PHE A 106 0.09 -3.39 15.15
C PHE A 106 0.53 -4.74 14.57
N SER A 107 0.13 -5.05 13.33
CA SER A 107 0.47 -6.32 12.69
C SER A 107 1.98 -6.48 12.48
N TRP A 108 2.67 -5.42 12.05
CA TRP A 108 4.12 -5.41 11.91
C TRP A 108 4.82 -5.72 13.23
N LEU A 109 4.45 -5.03 14.31
CA LEU A 109 5.05 -5.23 15.62
C LEU A 109 4.77 -6.62 16.19
N VAL A 110 3.59 -7.20 15.94
CA VAL A 110 3.28 -8.58 16.33
C VAL A 110 4.22 -9.55 15.63
N VAL A 111 4.40 -9.43 14.31
CA VAL A 111 5.30 -10.31 13.55
C VAL A 111 6.76 -10.10 13.96
N GLU A 112 7.20 -8.85 14.11
CA GLU A 112 8.55 -8.51 14.58
C GLU A 112 8.85 -9.16 15.94
N TYR A 113 7.93 -9.03 16.89
CA TYR A 113 8.08 -9.63 18.22
C TYR A 113 8.07 -11.16 18.17
N CYS A 114 7.21 -11.77 17.37
CA CYS A 114 7.17 -13.22 17.22
C CYS A 114 8.50 -13.79 16.72
N ILE A 115 9.15 -13.08 15.79
CA ILE A 115 10.39 -13.53 15.13
C ILE A 115 11.64 -13.13 15.92
N THR A 116 11.73 -11.87 16.36
CA THR A 116 12.97 -11.30 16.94
C THR A 116 12.96 -11.22 18.45
N LYS A 117 11.79 -11.35 19.10
CA LYS A 117 11.52 -11.11 20.52
C LYS A 117 11.87 -9.68 20.97
N LYS A 118 11.95 -8.75 20.04
CA LYS A 118 12.25 -7.34 20.29
C LYS A 118 11.32 -6.49 19.44
N LEU A 119 11.02 -5.30 19.91
CA LEU A 119 10.29 -4.28 19.18
C LEU A 119 11.24 -3.13 18.83
N SER A 120 11.08 -2.57 17.64
CA SER A 120 11.87 -1.43 17.19
C SER A 120 11.00 -0.24 16.82
N LEU A 121 11.49 0.97 17.07
CA LEU A 121 10.81 2.20 16.63
C LEU A 121 10.76 2.30 15.10
N LEU A 122 11.80 1.81 14.43
CA LEU A 122 11.83 1.76 12.98
C LEU A 122 10.77 0.78 12.45
N GLY A 123 10.60 -0.38 13.11
CA GLY A 123 9.56 -1.35 12.78
C GLY A 123 8.15 -0.78 12.96
N LEU A 124 7.92 -0.04 14.06
CA LEU A 124 6.66 0.68 14.26
C LEU A 124 6.36 1.61 13.08
N LEU A 125 7.33 2.42 12.68
CA LEU A 125 7.18 3.39 11.59
C LEU A 125 6.95 2.69 10.23
N SER A 126 7.71 1.64 9.95
CA SER A 126 7.54 0.82 8.74
C SER A 126 6.16 0.17 8.68
N GLY A 127 5.65 -0.31 9.83
CA GLY A 127 4.30 -0.86 9.94
C GLY A 127 3.22 0.19 9.69
N VAL A 128 3.37 1.40 10.21
CA VAL A 128 2.47 2.54 9.89
C VAL A 128 2.43 2.75 8.39
N LEU A 129 3.58 2.87 7.72
CA LEU A 129 3.65 3.08 6.28
C LEU A 129 3.07 1.91 5.48
N ALA A 130 3.33 0.67 5.89
CA ALA A 130 2.77 -0.52 5.25
C ALA A 130 1.24 -0.53 5.28
N GLY A 131 0.64 -0.15 6.43
CA GLY A 131 -0.81 -0.01 6.56
C GLY A 131 -1.37 1.10 5.69
N LEU A 132 -0.70 2.26 5.66
CA LEU A 132 -1.10 3.40 4.83
C LEU A 132 -1.06 3.07 3.34
N VAL A 133 -0.01 2.39 2.88
CA VAL A 133 0.11 1.94 1.49
C VAL A 133 -1.00 0.93 1.15
N ALA A 134 -1.22 -0.07 2.00
CA ALA A 134 -2.20 -1.11 1.74
C ALA A 134 -3.65 -0.58 1.68
N ILE A 135 -4.00 0.44 2.46
CA ILE A 135 -5.34 1.02 2.41
C ILE A 135 -5.54 1.97 1.22
N THR A 136 -4.47 2.53 0.67
CA THR A 136 -4.52 3.58 -0.36
C THR A 136 -5.46 3.24 -1.54
N PRO A 137 -5.45 2.05 -2.15
CA PRO A 137 -6.36 1.73 -3.25
C PRO A 137 -7.82 1.57 -2.80
N ALA A 138 -8.07 1.34 -1.50
CA ALA A 138 -9.36 0.99 -0.94
C ALA A 138 -9.99 2.10 -0.07
N ALA A 139 -9.27 3.15 0.27
CA ALA A 139 -9.59 4.05 1.38
C ALA A 139 -11.01 4.64 1.34
N GLY A 140 -11.54 4.95 0.16
CA GLY A 140 -12.90 5.48 -0.04
C GLY A 140 -13.93 4.44 -0.46
N TYR A 141 -13.59 3.14 -0.45
CA TYR A 141 -14.44 2.07 -0.98
C TYR A 141 -14.81 0.99 0.03
N VAL A 142 -14.20 0.98 1.20
CA VAL A 142 -14.34 -0.11 2.17
C VAL A 142 -14.80 0.37 3.54
N SER A 143 -15.45 -0.53 4.30
CA SER A 143 -15.84 -0.27 5.68
C SER A 143 -14.62 -0.15 6.60
N TYR A 144 -14.81 0.45 7.78
CA TYR A 144 -13.77 0.61 8.79
C TYR A 144 -13.15 -0.72 9.25
N PHE A 145 -13.97 -1.75 9.39
CA PHE A 145 -13.49 -3.10 9.74
C PHE A 145 -12.64 -3.70 8.60
N SER A 146 -13.07 -3.54 7.35
CA SER A 146 -12.31 -3.98 6.19
C SER A 146 -10.99 -3.23 6.05
N ALA A 147 -10.96 -1.93 6.36
CA ALA A 147 -9.74 -1.13 6.37
C ALA A 147 -8.71 -1.67 7.38
N PHE A 148 -9.17 -2.09 8.57
CA PHE A 148 -8.30 -2.74 9.55
C PHE A 148 -7.72 -4.06 9.00
N ILE A 149 -8.56 -4.92 8.38
CA ILE A 149 -8.09 -6.20 7.82
C ILE A 149 -7.07 -5.98 6.70
N ILE A 150 -7.35 -5.06 5.78
CA ILE A 150 -6.45 -4.73 4.66
C ILE A 150 -5.09 -4.25 5.17
N SER A 151 -5.10 -3.31 6.10
CA SER A 151 -3.86 -2.76 6.66
C SER A 151 -3.10 -3.77 7.51
N PHE A 152 -3.81 -4.61 8.26
CA PHE A 152 -3.22 -5.70 9.04
C PHE A 152 -2.51 -6.71 8.13
N ALA A 153 -3.15 -7.12 7.02
CA ALA A 153 -2.54 -7.98 6.01
C ALA A 153 -1.33 -7.30 5.35
N GLY A 154 -1.45 -6.00 5.01
CA GLY A 154 -0.36 -5.19 4.47
C GLY A 154 0.87 -5.18 5.37
N GLY A 155 0.70 -4.93 6.68
CA GLY A 155 1.81 -4.93 7.64
C GLY A 155 2.54 -6.28 7.72
N ILE A 156 1.80 -7.40 7.74
CA ILE A 156 2.40 -8.75 7.72
C ILE A 156 3.20 -8.98 6.44
N VAL A 157 2.58 -8.74 5.28
CA VAL A 157 3.22 -9.04 3.98
C VAL A 157 4.44 -8.16 3.76
N CYS A 158 4.36 -6.86 4.04
CA CYS A 158 5.49 -5.95 3.91
C CYS A 158 6.64 -6.37 4.84
N TYR A 159 6.35 -6.76 6.09
CA TYR A 159 7.36 -7.29 7.01
C TYR A 159 8.09 -8.49 6.41
N LEU A 160 7.33 -9.47 5.88
CA LEU A 160 7.91 -10.68 5.30
C LEU A 160 8.73 -10.39 4.04
N VAL A 161 8.25 -9.48 3.18
CA VAL A 161 9.00 -9.09 1.97
C VAL A 161 10.33 -8.43 2.32
N ILE A 162 10.35 -7.55 3.30
CA ILE A 162 11.56 -6.80 3.69
C ILE A 162 12.52 -7.68 4.48
N ASN A 163 12.04 -8.39 5.48
CA ASN A 163 12.92 -9.08 6.43
C ASN A 163 13.23 -10.52 6.05
N VAL A 164 12.47 -11.12 5.11
CA VAL A 164 12.69 -12.50 4.66
C VAL A 164 13.08 -12.53 3.18
N ILE A 165 12.23 -11.98 2.29
CA ILE A 165 12.43 -12.07 0.83
C ILE A 165 13.65 -11.24 0.39
N LYS A 166 13.69 -9.97 0.76
CA LYS A 166 14.84 -9.08 0.46
C LYS A 166 16.17 -9.66 0.95
N VAL A 167 16.18 -10.19 2.17
CA VAL A 167 17.38 -10.78 2.78
C VAL A 167 17.81 -12.06 2.02
N LYS A 168 16.85 -12.91 1.63
CA LYS A 168 17.10 -14.14 0.89
C LYS A 168 17.67 -13.85 -0.50
N TYR A 169 17.08 -12.91 -1.24
CA TYR A 169 17.50 -12.58 -2.61
C TYR A 169 18.59 -11.52 -2.70
N LYS A 170 18.93 -10.87 -1.58
CA LYS A 170 20.04 -9.91 -1.44
C LYS A 170 19.98 -8.74 -2.42
N TYR A 171 18.80 -8.26 -2.82
CA TYR A 171 18.70 -7.05 -3.61
C TYR A 171 18.83 -5.78 -2.74
N ASN A 172 19.47 -4.74 -3.28
CA ASN A 172 19.86 -3.55 -2.54
C ASN A 172 18.78 -2.45 -2.58
N ASP A 173 17.60 -2.73 -2.06
CA ASP A 173 16.53 -1.75 -1.85
C ASP A 173 16.70 -1.09 -0.46
N THR A 174 17.49 -0.02 -0.40
CA THR A 174 17.92 0.62 0.86
C THR A 174 16.78 1.31 1.60
N LEU A 175 15.75 1.74 0.90
CA LEU A 175 14.58 2.44 1.45
C LEU A 175 13.36 1.54 1.61
N ASP A 176 13.51 0.23 1.33
CA ASP A 176 12.42 -0.73 1.36
C ASP A 176 11.23 -0.35 0.44
N ALA A 177 11.56 0.36 -0.67
CA ALA A 177 10.56 0.91 -1.58
C ALA A 177 9.66 -0.19 -2.18
N PHE A 178 10.25 -1.29 -2.67
CA PHE A 178 9.47 -2.43 -3.14
C PHE A 178 8.71 -3.11 -2.01
N GLY A 179 9.38 -3.33 -0.88
CA GLY A 179 8.80 -4.03 0.27
C GLY A 179 7.57 -3.32 0.85
N ILE A 180 7.59 -1.99 0.91
CA ILE A 180 6.47 -1.18 1.41
C ILE A 180 5.48 -0.87 0.28
N HIS A 181 5.94 -0.21 -0.78
CA HIS A 181 5.05 0.31 -1.81
C HIS A 181 4.62 -0.77 -2.81
N GLY A 182 5.54 -1.59 -3.32
CA GLY A 182 5.22 -2.66 -4.27
C GLY A 182 4.33 -3.74 -3.62
N ALA A 183 4.82 -4.37 -2.56
CA ALA A 183 4.10 -5.46 -1.91
C ALA A 183 2.82 -4.97 -1.20
N GLY A 184 2.89 -3.83 -0.49
CA GLY A 184 1.72 -3.23 0.17
C GLY A 184 0.65 -2.81 -0.84
N GLY A 185 1.04 -2.19 -1.96
CA GLY A 185 0.12 -1.81 -3.05
C GLY A 185 -0.56 -3.01 -3.70
N ILE A 186 0.17 -4.10 -3.95
CA ILE A 186 -0.38 -5.36 -4.48
C ILE A 186 -1.44 -5.93 -3.53
N VAL A 187 -1.11 -6.06 -2.25
CA VAL A 187 -2.06 -6.57 -1.24
C VAL A 187 -3.29 -5.67 -1.17
N GLY A 188 -3.09 -4.36 -1.09
CA GLY A 188 -4.19 -3.40 -1.01
C GLY A 188 -5.11 -3.45 -2.24
N ALA A 189 -4.54 -3.45 -3.45
CA ALA A 189 -5.31 -3.50 -4.68
C ALA A 189 -6.16 -4.78 -4.78
N ILE A 190 -5.60 -5.95 -4.49
CA ILE A 190 -6.33 -7.22 -4.52
C ILE A 190 -7.44 -7.22 -3.47
N LEU A 191 -7.14 -6.80 -2.24
CA LEU A 191 -8.12 -6.76 -1.15
C LEU A 191 -9.19 -5.68 -1.36
N THR A 192 -8.95 -4.66 -2.18
CA THR A 192 -10.02 -3.74 -2.62
C THR A 192 -11.13 -4.51 -3.33
N GLY A 193 -10.82 -5.39 -4.27
CA GLY A 193 -11.81 -6.23 -4.96
C GLY A 193 -12.56 -7.20 -4.03
N VAL A 194 -11.94 -7.58 -2.90
CA VAL A 194 -12.60 -8.42 -1.89
C VAL A 194 -13.59 -7.61 -1.04
N PHE A 195 -13.20 -6.41 -0.59
CA PHE A 195 -13.89 -5.67 0.47
C PHE A 195 -14.64 -4.42 0.02
N GLN A 196 -14.56 -4.02 -1.28
CA GLN A 196 -15.30 -2.87 -1.79
C GLN A 196 -16.80 -2.97 -1.52
N SER A 197 -17.44 -1.85 -1.21
CA SER A 197 -18.84 -1.82 -0.79
C SER A 197 -19.60 -0.64 -1.38
N HIS A 198 -20.70 -0.93 -2.06
CA HIS A 198 -21.66 0.06 -2.56
C HIS A 198 -22.25 0.93 -1.43
N HIS A 199 -22.38 0.39 -0.21
CA HIS A 199 -22.86 1.16 0.94
C HIS A 199 -21.86 2.22 1.41
N VAL A 200 -20.57 2.06 1.12
CA VAL A 200 -19.53 3.04 1.47
C VAL A 200 -19.40 4.08 0.38
N ASN A 201 -19.46 3.64 -0.87
CA ASN A 201 -19.38 4.53 -2.02
C ASN A 201 -20.32 4.02 -3.11
N ASN A 202 -21.33 4.83 -3.44
CA ASN A 202 -22.37 4.47 -4.40
C ASN A 202 -21.86 4.29 -5.84
N ASP A 203 -20.66 4.77 -6.13
CA ASP A 203 -20.05 4.69 -7.46
C ASP A 203 -19.37 3.33 -7.73
N VAL A 204 -19.30 2.44 -6.71
CA VAL A 204 -18.67 1.12 -6.87
C VAL A 204 -19.63 -0.03 -6.64
N SER A 205 -19.35 -1.15 -7.28
CA SER A 205 -20.05 -2.42 -7.02
C SER A 205 -19.61 -3.04 -5.69
N ASN A 206 -20.40 -3.98 -5.19
CA ASN A 206 -20.02 -4.79 -4.04
C ASN A 206 -18.94 -5.82 -4.42
N GLY A 207 -17.96 -6.00 -3.54
CA GLY A 207 -16.86 -6.95 -3.68
C GLY A 207 -17.22 -8.38 -3.29
N LEU A 208 -16.23 -9.26 -3.34
CA LEU A 208 -16.36 -10.71 -3.14
C LEU A 208 -17.11 -11.08 -1.85
N ILE A 209 -16.83 -10.44 -0.71
CA ILE A 209 -17.46 -10.81 0.55
C ILE A 209 -18.96 -10.52 0.63
N TYR A 210 -19.44 -9.62 -0.21
CA TYR A 210 -20.87 -9.23 -0.25
C TYR A 210 -21.65 -9.96 -1.34
N THR A 211 -21.00 -10.35 -2.43
CA THR A 211 -21.65 -10.94 -3.60
C THR A 211 -21.38 -12.43 -3.77
N GLY A 212 -20.26 -12.93 -3.22
CA GLY A 212 -19.73 -14.26 -3.53
C GLY A 212 -19.11 -14.36 -4.94
N ASP A 213 -19.10 -13.26 -5.72
CA ASP A 213 -18.54 -13.24 -7.08
C ASP A 213 -17.07 -12.77 -7.05
N VAL A 214 -16.21 -13.54 -7.68
CA VAL A 214 -14.76 -13.28 -7.79
C VAL A 214 -14.41 -12.23 -8.85
N HIS A 215 -15.37 -11.75 -9.62
CA HIS A 215 -15.14 -10.87 -10.78
C HIS A 215 -14.31 -9.63 -10.41
N SER A 216 -14.70 -8.90 -9.35
CA SER A 216 -13.98 -7.72 -8.89
C SER A 216 -12.53 -8.04 -8.49
N VAL A 217 -12.31 -9.19 -7.86
CA VAL A 217 -10.95 -9.62 -7.46
C VAL A 217 -10.10 -9.94 -8.69
N LEU A 218 -10.66 -10.61 -9.70
CA LEU A 218 -9.94 -10.92 -10.94
C LEU A 218 -9.55 -9.66 -11.71
N ILE A 219 -10.43 -8.65 -11.75
CA ILE A 219 -10.11 -7.35 -12.35
C ILE A 219 -8.96 -6.67 -11.61
N GLN A 220 -8.98 -6.66 -10.27
CA GLN A 220 -7.91 -6.10 -9.48
C GLN A 220 -6.57 -6.84 -9.68
N ILE A 221 -6.61 -8.17 -9.77
CA ILE A 221 -5.41 -8.97 -10.09
C ILE A 221 -4.89 -8.63 -11.49
N LEU A 222 -5.77 -8.50 -12.48
CA LEU A 222 -5.38 -8.09 -13.83
C LEU A 222 -4.70 -6.71 -13.80
N ALA A 223 -5.28 -5.73 -13.11
CA ALA A 223 -4.70 -4.40 -12.96
C ALA A 223 -3.31 -4.46 -12.32
N VAL A 224 -3.15 -5.25 -11.25
CA VAL A 224 -1.85 -5.46 -10.57
C VAL A 224 -0.80 -6.08 -11.50
N VAL A 225 -1.18 -7.06 -12.33
CA VAL A 225 -0.23 -7.76 -13.21
C VAL A 225 0.22 -6.91 -14.39
N VAL A 226 -0.65 -6.00 -14.85
CA VAL A 226 -0.37 -5.17 -16.03
C VAL A 226 0.42 -3.90 -15.65
N VAL A 227 0.20 -3.36 -14.47
CA VAL A 227 0.89 -2.18 -13.95
C VAL A 227 2.28 -2.54 -13.43
#